data_6fbc4cfdfaea842f0ac8ee26d1fd7170
#
_entry.id   6fbc4cfdfaea842f0ac8ee26d1fd7170
#
_cell.length_a   1.000
_cell.length_b   1.000
_cell.length_c   1.000
_cell.angle_alpha   90.00
_cell.angle_beta   90.00
_cell.angle_gamma   90.00
#
_symmetry.space_group_name_H-M   'P 1'
#
loop_
_entity.id
_entity.type
_entity.pdbx_description
1 polymer ?
#
loop_
_entity_poly.entity_id
_entity_poly.type
_entity_poly.pdbx_seq_one_letter_code
_entity_poly.pdbx_strand_id
1 'polypeptide(L)'
;MSKLWRGTAIFVLGGVLGTGFGVALGFFIFPYVFPPPTASEQLADAERSNLVASGRFIHANPSDPVHYGKGRVSVYERTVYLESDFEVGPGPAFHVRDKGSQRYAIPAGINLKDYQSVIIWCERFGVLISPADLTTAVAAR
;
A
#
# COMPACT_ATOMS: atom_id res chain seq x y z
N MET A 1 28.82 36.43 28.15
CA MET A 1 28.28 36.25 26.78
C MET A 1 27.60 37.51 26.36
N SER A 2 27.99 38.14 25.25
CA SER A 2 27.37 39.34 24.72
C SER A 2 25.93 39.14 24.34
N LYS A 3 25.09 40.17 24.40
CA LYS A 3 23.67 40.08 23.96
C LYS A 3 23.54 39.61 22.49
N LEU A 4 24.51 39.99 21.66
CA LEU A 4 24.57 39.58 20.27
C LEU A 4 24.74 38.05 20.13
N TRP A 5 25.67 37.45 20.87
CA TRP A 5 25.91 36.02 20.85
C TRP A 5 24.67 35.21 21.25
N ARG A 6 23.97 35.65 22.29
CA ARG A 6 22.72 35.00 22.71
C ARG A 6 21.63 35.10 21.66
N GLY A 7 21.49 36.27 21.00
CA GLY A 7 20.52 36.44 19.89
C GLY A 7 20.83 35.53 18.71
N THR A 8 22.09 35.46 18.30
CA THR A 8 22.52 34.57 17.22
C THR A 8 22.29 33.11 17.56
N ALA A 9 22.64 32.70 18.78
CA ALA A 9 22.43 31.30 19.21
C ALA A 9 20.94 30.90 19.21
N ILE A 10 20.06 31.77 19.69
CA ILE A 10 18.60 31.55 19.68
C ILE A 10 18.09 31.47 18.24
N PHE A 11 18.54 32.37 17.37
CA PHE A 11 18.13 32.34 15.95
C PHE A 11 18.57 31.06 15.24
N VAL A 12 19.80 30.64 15.42
CA VAL A 12 20.34 29.41 14.82
C VAL A 12 19.60 28.17 15.36
N LEU A 13 19.44 28.09 16.69
CA LEU A 13 18.72 26.99 17.31
C LEU A 13 17.27 26.92 16.85
N GLY A 14 16.57 28.05 16.82
CA GLY A 14 15.20 28.14 16.32
C GLY A 14 15.08 27.77 14.85
N GLY A 15 16.04 28.19 14.04
CA GLY A 15 16.12 27.82 12.62
C GLY A 15 16.30 26.32 12.41
N VAL A 16 17.24 25.70 13.14
CA VAL A 16 17.49 24.25 13.05
C VAL A 16 16.27 23.45 13.51
N LEU A 17 15.72 23.79 14.66
CA LEU A 17 14.56 23.09 15.21
C LEU A 17 13.30 23.30 14.35
N GLY A 18 13.07 24.53 13.89
CA GLY A 18 11.94 24.86 13.03
C GLY A 18 12.02 24.17 11.67
N THR A 19 13.21 24.15 11.07
CA THR A 19 13.42 23.43 9.80
C THR A 19 13.24 21.91 9.99
N GLY A 20 13.83 21.33 11.04
CA GLY A 20 13.69 19.90 11.33
C GLY A 20 12.23 19.51 11.56
N PHE A 21 11.51 20.27 12.36
CA PHE A 21 10.08 20.06 12.61
C PHE A 21 9.25 20.25 11.33
N GLY A 22 9.51 21.29 10.55
CA GLY A 22 8.80 21.57 9.29
C GLY A 22 9.00 20.48 8.25
N VAL A 23 10.22 19.94 8.12
CA VAL A 23 10.52 18.81 7.22
C VAL A 23 9.78 17.56 7.67
N ALA A 24 9.84 17.22 8.96
CA ALA A 24 9.13 16.07 9.50
C ALA A 24 7.62 16.19 9.29
N LEU A 25 7.04 17.33 9.65
CA LEU A 25 5.62 17.61 9.48
C LEU A 25 5.20 17.55 8.00
N GLY A 26 6.02 18.15 7.11
CA GLY A 26 5.78 18.11 5.66
C GLY A 26 5.79 16.69 5.12
N PHE A 27 6.74 15.87 5.55
CA PHE A 27 6.83 14.47 5.11
C PHE A 27 5.59 13.65 5.49
N PHE A 28 5.05 13.87 6.71
CA PHE A 28 3.84 13.17 7.16
C PHE A 28 2.55 13.74 6.59
N ILE A 29 2.46 15.07 6.38
CA ILE A 29 1.24 15.71 5.90
C ILE A 29 1.13 15.68 4.37
N PHE A 30 2.25 15.72 3.66
CA PHE A 30 2.28 15.81 2.19
C PHE A 30 1.41 14.77 1.49
N PRO A 31 1.43 13.46 1.85
CA PRO A 31 0.60 12.46 1.19
C PRO A 31 -0.91 12.67 1.37
N TYR A 32 -1.31 13.34 2.44
CA TYR A 32 -2.73 13.65 2.70
C TYR A 32 -3.21 14.89 1.94
N VAL A 33 -2.33 15.87 1.74
CA VAL A 33 -2.65 17.12 0.99
C VAL A 33 -2.53 16.89 -0.51
N PHE A 34 -1.56 16.06 -0.91
CA PHE A 34 -1.29 15.72 -2.31
C PHE A 34 -1.32 14.20 -2.49
N PRO A 35 -2.51 13.56 -2.38
CA PRO A 35 -2.60 12.12 -2.54
C PRO A 35 -2.18 11.71 -3.97
N PRO A 36 -1.45 10.60 -4.11
CA PRO A 36 -1.10 10.08 -5.42
C PRO A 36 -2.35 9.74 -6.22
N PRO A 37 -2.30 9.81 -7.56
CA PRO A 37 -3.44 9.48 -8.39
C PRO A 37 -3.88 8.03 -8.17
N THR A 38 -5.19 7.84 -8.04
CA THR A 38 -5.80 6.51 -7.92
C THR A 38 -5.49 5.68 -9.16
N ALA A 39 -5.08 4.45 -8.95
CA ALA A 39 -4.86 3.51 -10.05
C ALA A 39 -6.21 3.12 -10.68
N SER A 40 -6.23 3.02 -12.00
CA SER A 40 -7.44 2.67 -12.78
C SER A 40 -7.12 1.69 -13.90
N GLU A 41 -6.29 0.69 -13.61
CA GLU A 41 -5.97 -0.35 -14.57
C GLU A 41 -7.19 -1.22 -14.82
N GLN A 42 -7.36 -1.62 -16.09
CA GLN A 42 -8.50 -2.45 -16.49
C GLN A 42 -8.02 -3.87 -16.83
N LEU A 43 -8.85 -4.82 -16.50
CA LEU A 43 -8.67 -6.20 -16.89
C LEU A 43 -9.48 -6.45 -18.17
N ALA A 44 -8.89 -7.12 -19.16
CA ALA A 44 -9.58 -7.48 -20.38
C ALA A 44 -10.73 -8.45 -20.09
N ASP A 45 -11.84 -8.35 -20.82
CA ASP A 45 -13.02 -9.19 -20.61
C ASP A 45 -12.70 -10.70 -20.75
N ALA A 46 -11.79 -11.06 -21.64
CA ALA A 46 -11.32 -12.43 -21.81
C ALA A 46 -10.59 -12.97 -20.55
N GLU A 47 -9.89 -12.12 -19.80
CA GLU A 47 -9.26 -12.51 -18.55
C GLU A 47 -10.27 -12.65 -17.42
N ARG A 48 -11.31 -11.79 -17.39
CA ARG A 48 -12.36 -11.80 -16.36
C ARG A 48 -13.13 -13.11 -16.30
N SER A 49 -13.29 -13.80 -17.43
CA SER A 49 -13.97 -15.10 -17.49
C SER A 49 -13.19 -16.23 -16.79
N ASN A 50 -11.90 -16.07 -16.58
CA ASN A 50 -10.99 -17.08 -16.02
C ASN A 50 -10.65 -16.82 -14.54
N LEU A 51 -11.63 -16.42 -13.75
CA LEU A 51 -11.46 -16.23 -12.31
C LEU A 51 -11.16 -17.56 -11.62
N VAL A 52 -10.03 -17.66 -10.95
CA VAL A 52 -9.60 -18.85 -10.19
C VAL A 52 -9.99 -18.75 -8.74
N ALA A 53 -9.73 -17.59 -8.11
CA ALA A 53 -10.01 -17.36 -6.71
C ALA A 53 -10.21 -15.87 -6.44
N SER A 54 -10.84 -15.55 -5.32
CA SER A 54 -10.98 -14.19 -4.85
C SER A 54 -10.84 -14.11 -3.34
N GLY A 55 -10.48 -12.94 -2.83
CA GLY A 55 -10.33 -12.69 -1.41
C GLY A 55 -10.59 -11.23 -1.06
N ARG A 56 -10.53 -10.94 0.23
CA ARG A 56 -10.64 -9.59 0.75
C ARG A 56 -9.49 -9.33 1.71
N PHE A 57 -8.81 -8.23 1.49
CA PHE A 57 -7.76 -7.77 2.39
C PHE A 57 -8.34 -7.39 3.75
N ILE A 58 -7.68 -7.87 4.81
CA ILE A 58 -7.97 -7.51 6.19
C ILE A 58 -6.76 -6.84 6.81
N HIS A 59 -7.00 -6.01 7.80
CA HIS A 59 -5.94 -5.34 8.54
C HIS A 59 -5.21 -6.37 9.43
N ALA A 60 -3.92 -6.61 9.17
CA ALA A 60 -3.15 -7.63 9.89
C ALA A 60 -2.96 -7.29 11.37
N ASN A 61 -2.78 -6.01 11.69
CA ASN A 61 -2.64 -5.53 13.07
C ASN A 61 -3.60 -4.36 13.35
N PRO A 62 -4.80 -4.60 13.88
CA PRO A 62 -5.79 -3.55 14.15
C PRO A 62 -5.32 -2.43 15.08
N SER A 63 -4.24 -2.65 15.84
CA SER A 63 -3.64 -1.63 16.71
C SER A 63 -2.71 -0.67 15.98
N ASP A 64 -2.38 -0.94 14.72
CA ASP A 64 -1.54 -0.08 13.90
C ASP A 64 -2.41 0.77 12.95
N PRO A 65 -2.63 2.05 13.23
CA PRO A 65 -3.50 2.89 12.43
C PRO A 65 -2.89 3.30 11.08
N VAL A 66 -1.60 3.06 10.88
CA VAL A 66 -0.85 3.51 9.70
C VAL A 66 -0.75 2.41 8.65
N HIS A 67 -0.39 1.19 9.09
CA HIS A 67 -0.15 0.07 8.20
C HIS A 67 -1.41 -0.80 8.08
N TYR A 68 -2.29 -0.45 7.18
CA TYR A 68 -3.52 -1.19 6.89
C TYR A 68 -3.66 -1.48 5.40
N GLY A 69 -4.44 -2.50 5.08
CA GLY A 69 -4.91 -2.77 3.73
C GLY A 69 -6.36 -3.20 3.77
N LYS A 70 -7.11 -2.85 2.75
CA LYS A 70 -8.52 -3.22 2.57
C LYS A 70 -8.86 -3.29 1.09
N GLY A 71 -10.02 -3.87 0.78
CA GLY A 71 -10.50 -4.04 -0.57
C GLY A 71 -10.47 -5.49 -1.01
N ARG A 72 -10.88 -5.73 -2.25
CA ARG A 72 -10.96 -7.07 -2.84
C ARG A 72 -9.77 -7.35 -3.74
N VAL A 73 -9.43 -8.62 -3.83
CA VAL A 73 -8.48 -9.15 -4.79
C VAL A 73 -9.10 -10.31 -5.55
N SER A 74 -8.86 -10.34 -6.85
CA SER A 74 -9.26 -11.42 -7.75
C SER A 74 -8.01 -12.03 -8.37
N VAL A 75 -7.93 -13.35 -8.37
CA VAL A 75 -6.81 -14.10 -8.93
C VAL A 75 -7.31 -14.83 -10.18
N TYR A 76 -6.69 -14.54 -11.29
CA TYR A 76 -6.90 -15.18 -12.58
C TYR A 76 -5.70 -16.07 -12.89
N GLU A 77 -5.76 -16.88 -13.94
CA GLU A 77 -4.69 -17.83 -14.28
C GLU A 77 -3.30 -17.22 -14.35
N ARG A 78 -3.21 -15.96 -14.80
CA ARG A 78 -1.93 -15.27 -15.06
C ARG A 78 -1.86 -13.89 -14.45
N THR A 79 -2.86 -13.50 -13.65
CA THR A 79 -2.97 -12.13 -13.15
C THR A 79 -3.53 -12.12 -11.72
N VAL A 80 -2.87 -11.41 -10.83
CA VAL A 80 -3.47 -10.91 -9.59
C VAL A 80 -4.03 -9.52 -9.87
N TYR A 81 -5.30 -9.32 -9.60
CA TYR A 81 -5.98 -8.06 -9.83
C TYR A 81 -6.54 -7.51 -8.51
N LEU A 82 -6.05 -6.34 -8.13
CA LEU A 82 -6.60 -5.57 -7.03
C LEU A 82 -7.81 -4.80 -7.57
N GLU A 83 -8.94 -4.95 -6.90
CA GLU A 83 -10.18 -4.33 -7.35
C GLU A 83 -10.21 -2.82 -7.08
N SER A 84 -11.19 -2.12 -7.64
CA SER A 84 -11.30 -0.66 -7.51
C SER A 84 -11.49 -0.16 -6.08
N ASP A 85 -11.93 -1.02 -5.17
CA ASP A 85 -12.08 -0.75 -3.74
C ASP A 85 -10.81 -1.01 -2.91
N PHE A 86 -9.70 -1.35 -3.59
CA PHE A 86 -8.41 -1.55 -2.93
C PHE A 86 -7.85 -0.24 -2.40
N GLU A 87 -7.39 -0.29 -1.15
CA GLU A 87 -6.67 0.79 -0.50
C GLU A 87 -5.67 0.21 0.50
N VAL A 88 -4.47 0.79 0.54
CA VAL A 88 -3.43 0.49 1.51
C VAL A 88 -2.94 1.78 2.15
N GLY A 89 -2.59 1.73 3.42
CA GLY A 89 -2.02 2.85 4.14
C GLY A 89 -0.69 3.30 3.52
N PRO A 90 -0.32 4.57 3.69
CA PRO A 90 0.92 5.09 3.12
C PRO A 90 2.13 4.37 3.71
N GLY A 91 3.08 3.99 2.86
CA GLY A 91 4.30 3.34 3.30
C GLY A 91 5.45 3.53 2.31
N PRO A 92 6.70 3.58 2.81
CA PRO A 92 7.86 3.69 1.94
C PRO A 92 8.09 2.38 1.18
N ALA A 93 8.43 2.50 -0.10
CA ALA A 93 8.82 1.39 -0.96
C ALA A 93 7.75 0.29 -1.15
N PHE A 94 6.47 0.68 -1.24
CA PHE A 94 5.46 -0.22 -1.77
C PHE A 94 5.57 -0.35 -3.29
N HIS A 95 5.47 -1.58 -3.79
CA HIS A 95 5.36 -1.85 -5.22
C HIS A 95 3.90 -1.83 -5.70
N VAL A 96 2.99 -1.52 -4.80
CA VAL A 96 1.57 -1.29 -5.09
C VAL A 96 1.25 0.20 -4.94
N ARG A 97 0.30 0.72 -5.72
CA ARG A 97 -0.23 2.07 -5.53
C ARG A 97 -1.21 2.07 -4.37
N ASP A 98 -1.33 3.19 -3.68
CA ASP A 98 -2.12 3.31 -2.46
C ASP A 98 -3.60 2.97 -2.66
N LYS A 99 -4.16 3.26 -3.83
CA LYS A 99 -5.59 3.07 -4.11
C LYS A 99 -5.90 2.68 -5.55
N GLY A 100 -6.99 1.96 -5.69
CA GLY A 100 -7.63 1.68 -6.97
C GLY A 100 -7.21 0.37 -7.62
N SER A 101 -7.73 0.13 -8.82
CA SER A 101 -7.53 -1.13 -9.52
C SER A 101 -6.14 -1.24 -10.14
N GLN A 102 -5.49 -2.38 -9.90
CA GLN A 102 -4.11 -2.66 -10.33
C GLN A 102 -3.98 -4.12 -10.74
N ARG A 103 -3.14 -4.38 -11.72
CA ARG A 103 -2.89 -5.73 -12.21
C ARG A 103 -1.42 -6.10 -12.07
N TYR A 104 -1.17 -7.34 -11.67
CA TYR A 104 0.16 -7.90 -11.50
C TYR A 104 0.23 -9.25 -12.21
N ALA A 105 1.21 -9.38 -13.11
CA ALA A 105 1.41 -10.63 -13.82
C ALA A 105 1.95 -11.73 -12.90
N ILE A 106 1.38 -12.92 -13.01
CA ILE A 106 1.89 -14.11 -12.32
C ILE A 106 2.95 -14.76 -13.24
N PRO A 107 4.18 -14.97 -12.76
CA PRO A 107 5.24 -15.60 -13.53
C PRO A 107 4.84 -16.99 -14.05
N ALA A 108 5.44 -17.39 -15.17
CA ALA A 108 5.24 -18.73 -15.70
C ALA A 108 5.74 -19.80 -14.73
N GLY A 109 5.06 -20.93 -14.66
CA GLY A 109 5.44 -22.07 -13.80
C GLY A 109 4.90 -22.00 -12.37
N ILE A 110 4.20 -20.94 -12.00
CA ILE A 110 3.50 -20.86 -10.72
C ILE A 110 2.21 -21.68 -10.79
N ASN A 111 2.07 -22.65 -9.86
CA ASN A 111 0.84 -23.40 -9.68
C ASN A 111 -0.02 -22.74 -8.60
N LEU A 112 -1.12 -22.11 -9.00
CA LEU A 112 -1.98 -21.35 -8.09
C LEU A 112 -2.61 -22.19 -6.95
N LYS A 113 -2.69 -23.53 -7.12
CA LYS A 113 -3.24 -24.42 -6.09
C LYS A 113 -2.35 -24.53 -4.85
N ASP A 114 -1.08 -24.12 -4.98
CA ASP A 114 -0.12 -24.16 -3.88
C ASP A 114 -0.19 -22.90 -2.99
N TYR A 115 -1.04 -21.94 -3.36
CA TYR A 115 -1.17 -20.65 -2.68
C TYR A 115 -2.59 -20.44 -2.17
N GLN A 116 -2.71 -20.01 -0.91
CA GLN A 116 -3.98 -19.85 -0.22
C GLN A 116 -4.31 -18.39 0.10
N SER A 117 -3.38 -17.47 -0.13
CA SER A 117 -3.57 -16.05 0.17
C SER A 117 -2.74 -15.15 -0.74
N VAL A 118 -3.22 -13.92 -0.89
CA VAL A 118 -2.44 -12.79 -1.41
C VAL A 118 -2.12 -11.88 -0.23
N ILE A 119 -0.86 -11.45 -0.13
CA ILE A 119 -0.43 -10.59 0.97
C ILE A 119 0.14 -9.28 0.45
N ILE A 120 -0.09 -8.20 1.20
CA ILE A 120 0.66 -6.95 1.08
C ILE A 120 1.74 -6.96 2.14
N TRP A 121 2.97 -6.86 1.69
CA TRP A 121 4.16 -6.93 2.51
C TRP A 121 4.96 -5.64 2.41
N CYS A 122 5.37 -5.07 3.55
CA CYS A 122 6.30 -3.96 3.57
C CYS A 122 7.73 -4.49 3.54
N GLU A 123 8.37 -4.42 2.39
CA GLU A 123 9.73 -4.94 2.19
C GLU A 123 10.73 -4.22 3.11
N ARG A 124 10.63 -2.91 3.24
CA ARG A 124 11.57 -2.09 4.01
C ARG A 124 11.56 -2.40 5.50
N PHE A 125 10.41 -2.72 6.07
CA PHE A 125 10.28 -3.00 7.51
C PHE A 125 10.10 -4.49 7.82
N GLY A 126 9.99 -5.34 6.80
CA GLY A 126 9.77 -6.77 6.99
C GLY A 126 8.45 -7.08 7.71
N VAL A 127 7.39 -6.32 7.43
CA VAL A 127 6.11 -6.41 8.16
C VAL A 127 4.97 -6.79 7.23
N LEU A 128 4.12 -7.70 7.70
CA LEU A 128 2.85 -8.02 7.04
C LEU A 128 1.85 -6.87 7.27
N ILE A 129 1.42 -6.26 6.18
CA ILE A 129 0.45 -5.15 6.21
C ILE A 129 -0.98 -5.68 6.17
N SER A 130 -1.26 -6.54 5.20
CA SER A 130 -2.62 -7.02 4.99
C SER A 130 -2.63 -8.34 4.23
N PRO A 131 -3.16 -9.41 4.80
CA PRO A 131 -3.46 -10.66 4.10
C PRO A 131 -4.86 -10.63 3.49
N ALA A 132 -5.04 -11.39 2.41
CA ALA A 132 -6.33 -11.73 1.83
C ALA A 132 -6.37 -13.25 1.59
N ASP A 133 -7.08 -13.97 2.40
CA ASP A 133 -7.30 -15.40 2.20
C ASP A 133 -8.17 -15.61 0.95
N LEU A 134 -7.76 -16.57 0.13
CA LEU A 134 -8.38 -16.86 -1.15
C LEU A 134 -9.44 -17.93 -1.02
N THR A 135 -10.63 -17.62 -1.50
CA THR A 135 -11.69 -18.60 -1.73
C THR A 135 -11.73 -18.94 -3.22
N THR A 136 -11.62 -20.21 -3.55
CA THR A 136 -11.71 -20.68 -4.94
C THR A 136 -13.04 -20.28 -5.55
N ALA A 137 -13.02 -19.70 -6.73
CA ALA A 137 -14.24 -19.46 -7.48
C ALA A 137 -14.87 -20.81 -7.83
N VAL A 138 -16.02 -21.08 -7.25
CA VAL A 138 -16.82 -22.23 -7.67
C VAL A 138 -17.25 -21.93 -9.11
N ALA A 139 -16.79 -22.73 -10.05
CA ALA A 139 -17.24 -22.62 -11.43
C ALA A 139 -18.75 -22.63 -11.43
N ALA A 140 -19.37 -21.51 -11.80
CA ALA A 140 -20.81 -21.47 -12.05
C ALA A 140 -21.08 -22.41 -13.21
N ARG A 141 -21.60 -23.59 -12.92
CA ARG A 141 -22.09 -24.56 -13.90
C ARG A 141 -23.43 -24.11 -14.41
#